data_238fef1ec0170c9957ecacef909db203
#
_entry.id   238fef1ec0170c9957ecacef909db203
#
_cell.length_a   1.000
_cell.length_b   1.000
_cell.length_c   1.000
_cell.angle_alpha   90.00
_cell.angle_beta   90.00
_cell.angle_gamma   90.00
#
_symmetry.space_group_name_H-M   'P 1'
#
loop_
_entity.id
_entity.type
_entity.pdbx_description
1 polymer ?
#
loop_
_entity_poly.entity_id
_entity_poly.type
_entity_poly.pdbx_seq_one_letter_code
_entity_poly.pdbx_strand_id
1 'polypeptide(L)'
;MKIIDCYLRALQKAEENASNGGIKLDKARFVQLFNDEQNRLVRYILDKKNEEEIRYIQKLVVYSKKLQKRDDRIGPESTLFSLPDDFFAFSNISGEFQEGECSASDFNLFEAKNENVHELLADEFNAPSFDYRESFYTIGEDSVRMFKKGFEVKNVYLTYYRYPISVDIEGYIKSDGSNSININPELDDKLINIILNMVEKQFALNESEYNRFQFDLSNVQNPV
;
A
#
# COMPACT_ATOMS: atom_id res chain seq x y z
N MET A 1 12.52 15.99 6.70
CA MET A 1 12.96 16.92 5.60
C MET A 1 11.72 17.61 5.02
N LYS A 2 11.81 18.90 4.58
CA LYS A 2 10.67 19.54 3.89
C LYS A 2 10.62 19.13 2.42
N ILE A 3 9.43 18.98 1.87
CA ILE A 3 9.26 18.53 0.49
C ILE A 3 9.90 19.49 -0.53
N ILE A 4 9.87 20.80 -0.26
CA ILE A 4 10.50 21.79 -1.12
C ILE A 4 12.02 21.62 -1.17
N ASP A 5 12.66 21.25 -0.05
CA ASP A 5 14.10 20.98 0.00
C ASP A 5 14.45 19.71 -0.80
N CYS A 6 13.56 18.70 -0.75
CA CYS A 6 13.68 17.49 -1.56
C CYS A 6 13.63 17.82 -3.07
N TYR A 7 12.66 18.64 -3.46
CA TYR A 7 12.52 19.08 -4.85
C TYR A 7 13.73 19.86 -5.35
N LEU A 8 14.22 20.82 -4.56
CA LEU A 8 15.38 21.63 -4.95
C LEU A 8 16.65 20.79 -5.12
N ARG A 9 16.87 19.79 -4.26
CA ARG A 9 17.98 18.83 -4.41
C ARG A 9 17.85 18.00 -5.68
N ALA A 10 16.65 17.44 -5.94
CA ALA A 10 16.43 16.66 -7.16
C ALA A 10 16.56 17.51 -8.42
N LEU A 11 16.08 18.77 -8.39
CA LEU A 11 16.20 19.72 -9.49
C LEU A 11 17.67 20.04 -9.80
N GLN A 12 18.46 20.37 -8.76
CA GLN A 12 19.88 20.65 -8.91
C GLN A 12 20.63 19.50 -9.59
N LYS A 13 20.39 18.26 -9.15
CA LYS A 13 21.04 17.09 -9.75
C LYS A 13 20.53 16.80 -11.17
N ALA A 14 19.25 17.02 -11.45
CA ALA A 14 18.71 16.90 -12.78
C ALA A 14 19.37 17.91 -13.75
N GLU A 15 19.59 19.16 -13.30
CA GLU A 15 20.26 20.20 -14.08
C GLU A 15 21.76 19.90 -14.31
N GLU A 16 22.46 19.33 -13.32
CA GLU A 16 23.86 18.91 -13.46
C GLU A 16 24.04 17.78 -14.49
N ASN A 17 23.03 16.92 -14.64
CA ASN A 17 23.05 15.79 -15.56
C ASN A 17 22.43 16.09 -16.95
N ALA A 18 21.70 17.20 -17.09
CA ALA A 18 21.04 17.56 -18.34
C ALA A 18 22.06 18.01 -19.39
N SER A 19 22.28 17.20 -20.40
CA SER A 19 22.86 17.68 -21.65
C SER A 19 21.88 18.62 -22.35
N ASN A 20 22.37 19.69 -22.96
CA ASN A 20 21.60 20.77 -23.61
C ASN A 20 20.30 20.29 -24.29
N GLY A 21 19.16 20.62 -23.72
CA GLY A 21 17.85 20.36 -24.29
C GLY A 21 17.00 19.31 -23.56
N GLY A 22 17.42 18.80 -22.39
CA GLY A 22 16.70 17.78 -21.63
C GLY A 22 15.35 18.22 -21.10
N ILE A 23 14.53 17.24 -20.73
CA ILE A 23 13.21 17.44 -20.12
C ILE A 23 13.39 18.09 -18.73
N LYS A 24 12.65 19.17 -18.47
CA LYS A 24 12.70 19.83 -17.16
C LYS A 24 11.94 19.01 -16.12
N LEU A 25 12.54 18.85 -14.93
CA LEU A 25 11.87 18.31 -13.76
C LEU A 25 10.96 19.38 -13.15
N ASP A 26 9.69 19.40 -13.54
CA ASP A 26 8.71 20.28 -12.92
C ASP A 26 8.18 19.70 -11.59
N LYS A 27 7.46 20.52 -10.81
CA LYS A 27 6.93 20.14 -9.50
C LYS A 27 5.93 18.98 -9.59
N ALA A 28 5.03 18.97 -10.55
CA ALA A 28 4.01 17.93 -10.70
C ALA A 28 4.66 16.58 -10.99
N ARG A 29 5.62 16.55 -11.93
CA ARG A 29 6.37 15.33 -12.25
C ARG A 29 7.22 14.84 -11.08
N PHE A 30 7.90 15.76 -10.37
CA PHE A 30 8.65 15.39 -9.17
C PHE A 30 7.73 14.75 -8.11
N VAL A 31 6.58 15.36 -7.81
CA VAL A 31 5.61 14.86 -6.83
C VAL A 31 5.11 13.47 -7.22
N GLN A 32 4.80 13.26 -8.50
CA GLN A 32 4.39 11.94 -8.99
C GLN A 32 5.50 10.91 -8.78
N LEU A 33 6.71 11.16 -9.26
CA LEU A 33 7.85 10.25 -9.11
C LEU A 33 8.16 9.96 -7.63
N PHE A 34 8.11 10.99 -6.77
CA PHE A 34 8.38 10.83 -5.35
C PHE A 34 7.35 9.90 -4.69
N ASN A 35 6.05 10.09 -4.96
CA ASN A 35 5.00 9.26 -4.41
C ASN A 35 5.09 7.81 -4.92
N ASP A 36 5.39 7.60 -6.20
CA ASP A 36 5.56 6.27 -6.78
C ASP A 36 6.75 5.54 -6.15
N GLU A 37 7.91 6.21 -6.02
CA GLU A 37 9.10 5.61 -5.42
C GLU A 37 8.98 5.43 -3.90
N GLN A 38 8.23 6.29 -3.21
CA GLN A 38 7.89 6.12 -1.80
C GLN A 38 7.09 4.82 -1.59
N ASN A 39 6.03 4.61 -2.37
CA ASN A 39 5.23 3.40 -2.28
C ASN A 39 6.02 2.14 -2.65
N ARG A 40 6.88 2.25 -3.68
CA ARG A 40 7.75 1.16 -4.12
C ARG A 40 8.77 0.77 -3.06
N LEU A 41 9.40 1.75 -2.39
CA LEU A 41 10.35 1.49 -1.31
C LEU A 41 9.67 0.81 -0.11
N VAL A 42 8.49 1.29 0.31
CA VAL A 42 7.75 0.68 1.42
C VAL A 42 7.37 -0.77 1.10
N ARG A 43 6.88 -1.04 -0.12
CA ARG A 43 6.57 -2.41 -0.56
C ARG A 43 7.81 -3.30 -0.53
N TYR A 44 8.93 -2.82 -1.05
CA TYR A 44 10.19 -3.55 -1.05
C TYR A 44 10.67 -3.92 0.37
N ILE A 45 10.56 -2.98 1.35
CA ILE A 45 10.92 -3.23 2.74
C ILE A 45 10.01 -4.33 3.34
N LEU A 46 8.71 -4.28 3.08
CA LEU A 46 7.74 -5.27 3.57
C LEU A 46 7.97 -6.66 2.95
N ASP A 47 8.26 -6.72 1.66
CA ASP A 47 8.50 -7.98 0.94
C ASP A 47 9.79 -8.67 1.41
N LYS A 48 10.82 -7.91 1.72
CA LYS A 48 12.08 -8.43 2.25
C LYS A 48 11.98 -8.97 3.68
N LYS A 49 10.97 -8.54 4.45
CA LYS A 49 10.77 -8.92 5.86
C LYS A 49 12.01 -8.72 6.75
N ASN A 50 12.86 -7.72 6.42
CA ASN A 50 14.02 -7.39 7.23
C ASN A 50 13.56 -6.56 8.43
N GLU A 51 13.70 -7.10 9.65
CA GLU A 51 13.23 -6.46 10.88
C GLU A 51 13.86 -5.08 11.13
N GLU A 52 15.13 -4.87 10.77
CA GLU A 52 15.77 -3.56 10.92
C GLU A 52 15.16 -2.52 9.98
N GLU A 53 14.89 -2.88 8.73
CA GLU A 53 14.29 -1.97 7.75
C GLU A 53 12.82 -1.69 8.08
N ILE A 54 12.07 -2.69 8.56
CA ILE A 54 10.68 -2.55 8.99
C ILE A 54 10.53 -1.50 10.11
N ARG A 55 11.53 -1.35 10.99
CA ARG A 55 11.50 -0.34 12.06
C ARG A 55 11.40 1.08 11.53
N TYR A 56 11.94 1.38 10.36
CA TYR A 56 11.87 2.72 9.76
C TYR A 56 10.47 3.07 9.22
N ILE A 57 9.61 2.08 8.97
CA ILE A 57 8.24 2.27 8.48
C ILE A 57 7.18 2.03 9.55
N GLN A 58 7.55 1.88 10.84
CA GLN A 58 6.61 1.68 11.96
C GLN A 58 5.57 2.79 12.09
N LYS A 59 5.86 4.00 11.65
CA LYS A 59 4.90 5.11 11.61
C LYS A 59 3.69 4.86 10.70
N LEU A 60 3.80 3.89 9.79
CA LEU A 60 2.73 3.50 8.87
C LEU A 60 1.80 2.45 9.48
N VAL A 61 2.15 1.87 10.64
CA VAL A 61 1.34 0.82 11.27
C VAL A 61 0.13 1.43 11.95
N VAL A 62 -1.03 0.91 11.60
CA VAL A 62 -2.30 1.17 12.28
C VAL A 62 -2.66 -0.06 13.09
N TYR A 63 -2.73 0.11 14.41
CA TYR A 63 -2.98 -1.01 15.34
C TYR A 63 -4.46 -1.21 15.60
N SER A 64 -4.90 -2.45 15.56
CA SER A 64 -6.20 -2.93 16.05
C SER A 64 -7.40 -2.07 15.59
N LYS A 65 -7.40 -1.64 14.33
CA LYS A 65 -8.53 -0.90 13.77
C LYS A 65 -9.73 -1.82 13.61
N LYS A 66 -10.85 -1.47 14.25
CA LYS A 66 -12.10 -2.21 14.10
C LYS A 66 -12.59 -2.06 12.66
N LEU A 67 -12.84 -3.19 12.00
CA LEU A 67 -13.38 -3.23 10.65
C LEU A 67 -14.91 -3.07 10.66
N GLN A 68 -15.43 -2.48 9.57
CA GLN A 68 -16.85 -2.36 9.36
C GLN A 68 -17.40 -3.61 8.69
N LYS A 69 -18.48 -4.17 9.29
CA LYS A 69 -19.19 -5.31 8.71
C LYS A 69 -19.95 -4.86 7.46
N ARG A 70 -19.89 -5.67 6.40
CA ARG A 70 -20.68 -5.48 5.19
C ARG A 70 -21.94 -6.35 5.25
N ASP A 71 -23.04 -5.82 4.77
CA ASP A 71 -24.33 -6.55 4.71
C ASP A 71 -24.49 -7.42 3.44
N ASP A 72 -23.41 -7.67 2.72
CA ASP A 72 -23.41 -8.48 1.52
C ASP A 72 -23.79 -9.93 1.85
N ARG A 73 -24.78 -10.46 1.12
CA ARG A 73 -25.25 -11.85 1.27
C ARG A 73 -24.27 -12.82 0.60
N ILE A 74 -23.29 -13.33 1.36
CA ILE A 74 -22.27 -14.24 0.82
C ILE A 74 -22.53 -15.71 1.21
N GLY A 75 -23.55 -15.94 1.99
CA GLY A 75 -23.88 -17.26 2.55
C GLY A 75 -23.82 -17.29 4.08
N PRO A 76 -24.43 -18.30 4.70
CA PRO A 76 -24.60 -18.34 6.15
C PRO A 76 -23.28 -18.58 6.91
N GLU A 77 -22.28 -19.17 6.23
CA GLU A 77 -21.03 -19.60 6.88
C GLU A 77 -19.91 -18.56 6.81
N SER A 78 -20.19 -17.35 6.38
CA SER A 78 -19.19 -16.30 6.33
C SER A 78 -19.75 -14.90 6.58
N THR A 79 -18.88 -13.98 6.98
CA THR A 79 -19.17 -12.55 7.18
C THR A 79 -18.07 -11.73 6.54
N LEU A 80 -18.43 -10.70 5.78
CA LEU A 80 -17.49 -9.76 5.16
C LEU A 80 -17.26 -8.54 6.03
N PHE A 81 -16.03 -8.05 5.97
CA PHE A 81 -15.61 -6.80 6.59
C PHE A 81 -14.83 -5.97 5.57
N SER A 82 -15.13 -4.68 5.48
CA SER A 82 -14.41 -3.77 4.58
C SER A 82 -12.99 -3.51 5.07
N LEU A 83 -12.02 -3.59 4.16
CA LEU A 83 -10.69 -3.05 4.42
C LEU A 83 -10.73 -1.53 4.47
N PRO A 84 -9.84 -0.88 5.22
CA PRO A 84 -9.71 0.57 5.22
C PRO A 84 -9.24 1.10 3.86
N ASP A 85 -9.68 2.31 3.46
CA ASP A 85 -9.29 2.95 2.18
C ASP A 85 -7.77 3.19 2.07
N ASP A 86 -7.10 3.35 3.23
CA ASP A 86 -5.66 3.54 3.34
C ASP A 86 -4.86 2.24 3.53
N PHE A 87 -5.50 1.07 3.37
CA PHE A 87 -4.86 -0.23 3.52
C PHE A 87 -3.78 -0.46 2.45
N PHE A 88 -2.55 -0.69 2.88
CA PHE A 88 -1.42 -0.99 2.01
C PHE A 88 -0.95 -2.44 2.11
N ALA A 89 -0.72 -2.92 3.34
CA ALA A 89 -0.28 -4.30 3.57
C ALA A 89 -0.77 -4.84 4.91
N PHE A 90 -1.09 -6.12 4.91
CA PHE A 90 -1.54 -6.87 6.08
C PHE A 90 -0.39 -7.08 7.09
N SER A 91 -0.72 -7.01 8.36
CA SER A 91 0.20 -7.38 9.46
C SER A 91 -0.41 -8.45 10.34
N ASN A 92 -1.56 -8.20 10.95
CA ASN A 92 -2.23 -9.15 11.84
C ASN A 92 -3.74 -8.88 11.89
N ILE A 93 -4.51 -9.91 12.22
CA ILE A 93 -5.95 -9.81 12.43
C ILE A 93 -6.35 -10.55 13.70
N SER A 94 -7.31 -10.00 14.44
CA SER A 94 -7.95 -10.66 15.56
C SER A 94 -9.46 -10.51 15.44
N GLY A 95 -10.20 -11.43 16.03
CA GLY A 95 -11.65 -11.45 15.96
C GLY A 95 -12.30 -11.93 17.25
N GLU A 96 -13.43 -11.32 17.59
CA GLU A 96 -14.30 -11.70 18.68
C GLU A 96 -15.53 -12.43 18.12
N PHE A 97 -15.80 -13.61 18.66
CA PHE A 97 -16.86 -14.49 18.22
C PHE A 97 -17.79 -14.81 19.37
N GLN A 98 -19.07 -15.04 19.07
CA GLN A 98 -20.08 -15.34 20.09
C GLN A 98 -21.01 -16.46 19.61
N GLU A 99 -21.30 -17.41 20.49
CA GLU A 99 -22.30 -18.45 20.28
C GLU A 99 -23.48 -18.25 21.24
N GLY A 100 -24.69 -18.08 20.70
CA GLY A 100 -25.89 -17.85 21.46
C GLY A 100 -25.76 -16.71 22.47
N GLU A 101 -26.04 -17.00 23.73
CA GLU A 101 -25.96 -16.04 24.86
C GLU A 101 -24.58 -16.04 25.56
N CYS A 102 -23.63 -16.86 25.11
CA CYS A 102 -22.28 -16.90 25.67
C CYS A 102 -21.57 -15.54 25.49
N SER A 103 -20.63 -15.23 26.38
CA SER A 103 -19.76 -14.06 26.23
C SER A 103 -18.89 -14.22 24.98
N ALA A 104 -18.61 -13.10 24.32
CA ALA A 104 -17.69 -13.10 23.18
C ALA A 104 -16.28 -13.53 23.60
N SER A 105 -15.61 -14.29 22.76
CA SER A 105 -14.27 -14.81 22.98
C SER A 105 -13.37 -14.52 21.78
N ASP A 106 -12.09 -14.34 22.07
CA ASP A 106 -11.05 -14.22 21.02
C ASP A 106 -10.74 -15.61 20.44
N PHE A 107 -10.54 -15.64 19.13
CA PHE A 107 -10.23 -16.85 18.39
C PHE A 107 -8.84 -16.78 17.77
N ASN A 108 -8.19 -17.94 17.64
CA ASN A 108 -7.04 -18.12 16.80
C ASN A 108 -7.48 -18.09 15.34
N LEU A 109 -6.91 -17.17 14.56
CA LEU A 109 -7.26 -16.97 13.16
C LEU A 109 -6.08 -17.30 12.27
N PHE A 110 -6.31 -18.07 11.22
CA PHE A 110 -5.31 -18.30 10.19
C PHE A 110 -5.84 -17.88 8.82
N GLU A 111 -4.92 -17.47 7.95
CA GLU A 111 -5.25 -17.11 6.58
C GLU A 111 -5.41 -18.36 5.73
N ALA A 112 -6.56 -18.48 5.06
CA ALA A 112 -6.82 -19.53 4.10
C ALA A 112 -6.76 -18.98 2.67
N LYS A 113 -6.32 -19.82 1.73
CA LYS A 113 -6.44 -19.50 0.31
C LYS A 113 -7.87 -19.76 -0.14
N ASN A 114 -8.40 -18.89 -1.01
CA ASN A 114 -9.76 -19.04 -1.54
C ASN A 114 -10.04 -20.42 -2.16
N GLU A 115 -9.01 -21.02 -2.73
CA GLU A 115 -9.07 -22.35 -3.37
C GLU A 115 -9.35 -23.46 -2.34
N ASN A 116 -8.88 -23.31 -1.10
CA ASN A 116 -8.96 -24.35 -0.07
C ASN A 116 -10.18 -24.18 0.87
N VAL A 117 -10.95 -23.11 0.71
CA VAL A 117 -12.09 -22.80 1.61
C VAL A 117 -13.10 -23.94 1.68
N HIS A 118 -13.44 -24.53 0.54
CA HIS A 118 -14.39 -25.66 0.49
C HIS A 118 -13.91 -26.89 1.26
N GLU A 119 -12.64 -27.21 1.14
CA GLU A 119 -12.02 -28.33 1.84
C GLU A 119 -11.98 -28.08 3.34
N LEU A 120 -11.58 -26.85 3.75
CA LEU A 120 -11.55 -26.46 5.17
C LEU A 120 -12.93 -26.46 5.83
N LEU A 121 -13.98 -26.03 5.13
CA LEU A 121 -15.35 -26.08 5.66
C LEU A 121 -15.91 -27.50 5.77
N ALA A 122 -15.47 -28.40 4.90
CA ALA A 122 -15.88 -29.82 4.89
C ALA A 122 -15.09 -30.69 5.88
N ASP A 123 -13.90 -30.24 6.29
CA ASP A 123 -13.05 -30.96 7.23
C ASP A 123 -13.51 -30.72 8.67
N GLU A 124 -13.86 -31.79 9.37
CA GLU A 124 -14.36 -31.73 10.72
C GLU A 124 -13.34 -31.12 11.72
N PHE A 125 -12.04 -31.28 11.46
CA PHE A 125 -10.94 -30.82 12.32
C PHE A 125 -10.46 -29.39 12.00
N ASN A 126 -10.61 -28.93 10.76
CA ASN A 126 -10.14 -27.62 10.34
C ASN A 126 -11.27 -26.62 10.10
N ALA A 127 -12.53 -27.05 10.17
CA ALA A 127 -13.68 -26.15 10.09
C ALA A 127 -13.73 -25.20 11.29
N PRO A 128 -14.29 -23.98 11.13
CA PRO A 128 -14.46 -23.07 12.23
C PRO A 128 -15.18 -23.70 13.42
N SER A 129 -14.59 -23.59 14.62
CA SER A 129 -15.12 -24.21 15.85
C SER A 129 -15.10 -23.24 17.01
N PHE A 130 -16.24 -23.09 17.69
CA PHE A 130 -16.35 -22.28 18.90
C PHE A 130 -15.65 -22.95 20.09
N ASP A 131 -15.75 -24.26 20.21
CA ASP A 131 -15.14 -25.04 21.32
C ASP A 131 -13.61 -24.96 21.29
N TYR A 132 -13.02 -25.05 20.11
CA TYR A 132 -11.56 -24.94 19.94
C TYR A 132 -11.09 -23.49 19.80
N ARG A 133 -12.00 -22.52 19.68
CA ARG A 133 -11.71 -21.10 19.43
C ARG A 133 -10.82 -20.88 18.23
N GLU A 134 -11.15 -21.56 17.15
CA GLU A 134 -10.41 -21.49 15.90
C GLU A 134 -11.33 -21.14 14.75
N SER A 135 -10.83 -20.31 13.86
CA SER A 135 -11.48 -19.95 12.60
C SER A 135 -10.43 -19.51 11.58
N PHE A 136 -10.88 -19.27 10.36
CA PHE A 136 -10.02 -18.79 9.31
C PHE A 136 -10.67 -17.64 8.54
N TYR A 137 -9.82 -16.92 7.80
CA TYR A 137 -10.24 -15.82 6.97
C TYR A 137 -9.57 -15.88 5.60
N THR A 138 -10.14 -15.17 4.65
CA THR A 138 -9.49 -14.88 3.37
C THR A 138 -9.46 -13.37 3.15
N ILE A 139 -8.40 -12.88 2.50
CA ILE A 139 -8.24 -11.46 2.16
C ILE A 139 -8.57 -11.30 0.68
N GLY A 140 -9.51 -10.41 0.37
CA GLY A 140 -9.83 -9.95 -0.96
C GLY A 140 -9.20 -8.60 -1.26
N GLU A 141 -9.57 -8.00 -2.38
CA GLU A 141 -9.06 -6.69 -2.80
C GLU A 141 -9.47 -5.56 -1.84
N ASP A 142 -10.75 -5.55 -1.43
CA ASP A 142 -11.39 -4.51 -0.62
C ASP A 142 -11.98 -5.02 0.69
N SER A 143 -11.82 -6.30 0.99
CA SER A 143 -12.54 -6.95 2.10
C SER A 143 -11.81 -8.15 2.68
N VAL A 144 -12.11 -8.43 3.95
CA VAL A 144 -11.75 -9.65 4.65
C VAL A 144 -13.02 -10.47 4.84
N ARG A 145 -12.99 -11.74 4.44
CA ARG A 145 -14.06 -12.70 4.70
C ARG A 145 -13.67 -13.57 5.88
N MET A 146 -14.47 -13.48 6.96
CA MET A 146 -14.34 -14.31 8.16
C MET A 146 -15.29 -15.48 8.06
N PHE A 147 -14.81 -16.69 8.30
CA PHE A 147 -15.62 -17.90 8.26
C PHE A 147 -16.15 -18.26 9.63
N LYS A 148 -17.32 -18.89 9.69
CA LYS A 148 -18.03 -19.23 10.92
C LYS A 148 -18.87 -20.48 10.71
N LYS A 149 -19.11 -21.26 11.78
CA LYS A 149 -19.97 -22.43 11.75
C LYS A 149 -20.74 -22.54 13.08
N GLY A 150 -22.04 -22.16 13.04
CA GLY A 150 -22.89 -22.21 14.23
C GLY A 150 -22.73 -21.06 15.23
N PHE A 151 -21.82 -20.11 15.02
CA PHE A 151 -21.56 -18.94 15.86
C PHE A 151 -21.50 -17.65 15.05
N GLU A 152 -21.46 -16.50 15.71
CA GLU A 152 -21.46 -15.17 15.08
C GLU A 152 -20.12 -14.46 15.23
N VAL A 153 -19.69 -13.78 14.17
CA VAL A 153 -18.54 -12.86 14.20
C VAL A 153 -19.04 -11.51 14.70
N LYS A 154 -18.60 -11.08 15.88
CA LYS A 154 -19.02 -9.82 16.51
C LYS A 154 -18.15 -8.65 16.08
N ASN A 155 -16.86 -8.76 16.27
CA ASN A 155 -15.91 -7.71 15.95
C ASN A 155 -14.68 -8.32 15.27
N VAL A 156 -14.11 -7.58 14.35
CA VAL A 156 -12.83 -7.91 13.70
C VAL A 156 -11.94 -6.70 13.80
N TYR A 157 -10.70 -6.91 14.21
CA TYR A 157 -9.68 -5.87 14.37
C TYR A 157 -8.50 -6.19 13.49
N LEU A 158 -8.10 -5.23 12.69
CA LEU A 158 -6.99 -5.34 11.75
C LEU A 158 -5.81 -4.48 12.21
N THR A 159 -4.62 -5.07 12.23
CA THR A 159 -3.36 -4.36 12.30
C THR A 159 -2.73 -4.42 10.90
N TYR A 160 -2.39 -3.25 10.34
CA TYR A 160 -1.95 -3.15 8.96
C TYR A 160 -0.99 -1.99 8.76
N TYR A 161 -0.25 -2.02 7.66
CA TYR A 161 0.48 -0.88 7.16
C TYR A 161 -0.43 -0.08 6.25
N ARG A 162 -0.56 1.23 6.50
CA ARG A 162 -1.28 2.14 5.60
C ARG A 162 -0.37 2.69 4.51
N TYR A 163 -0.96 3.20 3.46
CA TYR A 163 -0.20 4.00 2.50
C TYR A 163 0.49 5.16 3.19
N PRO A 164 1.76 5.48 2.83
CA PRO A 164 2.37 6.74 3.24
C PRO A 164 1.55 7.91 2.72
N ILE A 165 1.56 9.02 3.47
CA ILE A 165 0.90 10.25 3.03
C ILE A 165 1.54 10.70 1.71
N SER A 166 0.70 10.92 0.70
CA SER A 166 1.15 11.47 -0.58
C SER A 166 1.68 12.88 -0.39
N VAL A 167 2.93 13.10 -0.76
CA VAL A 167 3.55 14.43 -0.72
C VAL A 167 2.97 15.33 -1.82
N ASP A 168 3.06 16.64 -1.59
CA ASP A 168 2.63 17.63 -2.58
C ASP A 168 3.44 18.92 -2.44
N ILE A 169 3.51 19.74 -3.49
CA ILE A 169 4.25 21.01 -3.53
C ILE A 169 3.34 22.08 -4.13
N GLU A 170 3.16 23.18 -3.44
CA GLU A 170 2.40 24.33 -3.92
C GLU A 170 2.95 24.90 -5.24
N GLY A 171 2.04 25.32 -6.15
CA GLY A 171 2.38 26.09 -7.35
C GLY A 171 2.11 25.39 -8.67
N TYR A 172 1.25 24.36 -8.70
CA TYR A 172 0.68 23.80 -9.92
C TYR A 172 -0.79 23.41 -9.72
N ILE A 173 -1.50 23.15 -10.80
CA ILE A 173 -2.88 22.67 -10.79
C ILE A 173 -2.85 21.14 -10.99
N LYS A 174 -3.53 20.41 -10.12
CA LYS A 174 -3.65 18.96 -10.20
C LYS A 174 -4.57 18.52 -11.35
N SER A 175 -4.54 17.25 -11.69
CA SER A 175 -5.40 16.67 -12.74
C SER A 175 -6.90 16.77 -12.44
N ASP A 176 -7.29 16.85 -11.15
CA ASP A 176 -8.66 17.07 -10.71
C ASP A 176 -9.10 18.54 -10.71
N GLY A 177 -8.22 19.46 -11.15
CA GLY A 177 -8.46 20.91 -11.19
C GLY A 177 -8.24 21.63 -9.85
N SER A 178 -7.86 20.92 -8.79
CA SER A 178 -7.55 21.54 -7.49
C SER A 178 -6.15 22.16 -7.48
N ASN A 179 -5.95 23.16 -6.61
CA ASN A 179 -4.63 23.73 -6.38
C ASN A 179 -3.78 22.76 -5.54
N SER A 180 -2.51 22.64 -5.90
CA SER A 180 -1.53 21.93 -5.10
C SER A 180 -1.22 22.67 -3.79
N ILE A 181 -0.85 21.93 -2.75
CA ILE A 181 -0.50 22.44 -1.42
C ILE A 181 0.79 21.79 -0.94
N ASN A 182 1.48 22.42 0.03
CA ASN A 182 2.69 21.79 0.57
C ASN A 182 2.36 20.69 1.58
N ILE A 183 2.65 19.44 1.24
CA ILE A 183 2.56 18.26 2.12
C ILE A 183 3.95 17.64 2.23
N ASN A 184 4.51 17.64 3.46
CA ASN A 184 5.82 17.10 3.71
C ASN A 184 5.80 15.56 3.84
N PRO A 185 6.89 14.86 3.47
CA PRO A 185 7.01 13.43 3.69
C PRO A 185 7.02 13.11 5.20
N GLU A 186 6.39 12.00 5.56
CA GLU A 186 6.32 11.52 6.95
C GLU A 186 7.38 10.48 7.30
N LEU A 187 8.01 9.87 6.30
CA LEU A 187 9.04 8.88 6.50
C LEU A 187 10.32 9.50 7.09
N ASP A 188 11.17 8.63 7.62
CA ASP A 188 12.47 9.04 8.17
C ASP A 188 13.38 9.65 7.09
N ASP A 189 14.21 10.62 7.47
CA ASP A 189 15.13 11.32 6.55
C ASP A 189 16.07 10.36 5.82
N LYS A 190 16.42 9.22 6.43
CA LYS A 190 17.23 8.17 5.79
C LYS A 190 16.48 7.56 4.59
N LEU A 191 15.20 7.22 4.76
CA LEU A 191 14.37 6.71 3.68
C LEU A 191 14.09 7.77 2.61
N ILE A 192 13.86 9.02 3.02
CA ILE A 192 13.67 10.14 2.09
C ILE A 192 14.89 10.30 1.18
N ASN A 193 16.10 10.19 1.69
CA ASN A 193 17.31 10.25 0.87
C ASN A 193 17.40 9.08 -0.13
N ILE A 194 16.96 7.89 0.27
CA ILE A 194 16.88 6.74 -0.65
C ILE A 194 15.85 7.01 -1.75
N ILE A 195 14.66 7.51 -1.39
CA ILE A 195 13.62 7.89 -2.36
C ILE A 195 14.14 8.93 -3.34
N LEU A 196 14.84 9.96 -2.88
CA LEU A 196 15.42 10.98 -3.75
C LEU A 196 16.38 10.37 -4.78
N ASN A 197 17.27 9.46 -4.35
CA ASN A 197 18.18 8.77 -5.28
C ASN A 197 17.41 7.90 -6.29
N MET A 198 16.28 7.30 -5.89
CA MET A 198 15.41 6.52 -6.80
C MET A 198 14.71 7.43 -7.81
N VAL A 199 14.18 8.58 -7.35
CA VAL A 199 13.57 9.61 -8.22
C VAL A 199 14.57 10.13 -9.26
N GLU A 200 15.78 10.46 -8.83
CA GLU A 200 16.84 10.93 -9.72
C GLU A 200 17.18 9.90 -10.81
N LYS A 201 17.35 8.64 -10.38
CA LYS A 201 17.63 7.52 -11.30
C LYS A 201 16.48 7.31 -12.30
N GLN A 202 15.23 7.33 -11.81
CA GLN A 202 14.05 7.14 -12.65
C GLN A 202 13.89 8.31 -13.65
N PHE A 203 14.16 9.54 -13.20
CA PHE A 203 14.12 10.72 -14.05
C PHE A 203 15.17 10.61 -15.17
N ALA A 204 16.42 10.24 -14.85
CA ALA A 204 17.49 10.07 -15.82
C ALA A 204 17.19 8.96 -16.85
N LEU A 205 16.58 7.85 -16.43
CA LEU A 205 16.15 6.78 -17.33
C LEU A 205 15.08 7.26 -18.31
N ASN A 206 14.06 7.94 -17.82
CA ASN A 206 12.99 8.49 -18.67
C ASN A 206 13.51 9.51 -19.68
N GLU A 207 14.51 10.32 -19.30
CA GLU A 207 15.16 11.28 -20.20
C GLU A 207 15.97 10.56 -21.30
N SER A 208 16.72 9.52 -20.94
CA SER A 208 17.49 8.74 -21.92
C SER A 208 16.60 8.02 -22.93
N GLU A 209 15.47 7.46 -22.50
CA GLU A 209 14.49 6.83 -23.39
C GLU A 209 13.83 7.85 -24.33
N TYR A 210 13.48 9.03 -23.83
CA TYR A 210 12.93 10.10 -24.64
C TYR A 210 13.92 10.56 -25.73
N ASN A 211 15.19 10.78 -25.37
CA ASN A 211 16.23 11.17 -26.30
C ASN A 211 16.46 10.10 -27.38
N ARG A 212 16.43 8.81 -27.00
CA ARG A 212 16.53 7.70 -27.95
C ARG A 212 15.33 7.67 -28.90
N PHE A 213 14.12 7.87 -28.41
CA PHE A 213 12.92 7.95 -29.24
C PHE A 213 12.96 9.10 -30.23
N GLN A 214 13.43 10.29 -29.81
CA GLN A 214 13.62 11.45 -30.71
C GLN A 214 14.68 11.17 -31.80
N PHE A 215 15.76 10.49 -31.43
CA PHE A 215 16.79 10.05 -32.37
C PHE A 215 16.24 9.07 -33.41
N ASP A 216 15.48 8.09 -32.99
CA ASP A 216 14.85 7.11 -33.86
C ASP A 216 13.84 7.78 -34.82
N LEU A 217 13.02 8.72 -34.32
CA LEU A 217 12.10 9.50 -35.16
C LEU A 217 12.84 10.34 -36.21
N SER A 218 13.97 10.98 -35.85
CA SER A 218 14.76 11.77 -36.77
C SER A 218 15.36 10.92 -37.89
N ASN A 219 15.75 9.70 -37.60
CA ASN A 219 16.28 8.74 -38.61
C ASN A 219 15.18 8.22 -39.55
N VAL A 220 13.92 8.14 -39.07
CA VAL A 220 12.77 7.75 -39.91
C VAL A 220 12.37 8.88 -40.86
N GLN A 221 12.51 10.15 -40.44
CA GLN A 221 12.15 11.32 -41.24
C GLN A 221 13.23 11.72 -42.28
N ASN A 222 14.48 11.34 -42.05
CA ASN A 222 15.60 11.57 -42.95
C ASN A 222 16.34 10.26 -43.26
N PRO A 223 15.74 9.34 -44.05
CA PRO A 223 16.46 8.15 -44.50
C PRO A 223 17.56 8.61 -45.48
N VAL A 224 18.81 8.29 -45.14
CA VAL A 224 19.99 8.53 -46.01
C VAL A 224 19.91 7.64 -47.22
#